data_3396a545e899190c65795e65bf93abd2
#
_entry.id   3396a545e899190c65795e65bf93abd2
#
_cell.length_a   1.000
_cell.length_b   1.000
_cell.length_c   1.000
_cell.angle_alpha   90.00
_cell.angle_beta   90.00
_cell.angle_gamma   90.00
#
_symmetry.space_group_name_H-M   'P 1'
#
loop_
_entity.id
_entity.type
_entity.pdbx_description
1 polymer ?
#
loop_
_entity_poly.entity_id
_entity_poly.type
_entity_poly.pdbx_seq_one_letter_code
_entity_poly.pdbx_strand_id
1 'polypeptide(L)'
;MSLEFLGRLQKELSVTGSAVYESVLAVAERVNRKVHILRLHGQAASLLTQIETVQGELGRRIATAFPERTPAGGTEAFSSVEIERALQHATDRIHHLKQTLVQVDAQIRDLKLETIHEDLLSLQRDLNLRAAAIDRIPVASGARAVGKPLSDLALPSSIRLVTIFRGPFLIPPSEAFVFRPDDIVVLIGLRTDLDLTAAWFAPARSAKSA
;
A
#
# COMPACT_ATOMS: atom_id res chain seq x y z
N MET A 1 14.18 -45.48 31.08
CA MET A 1 13.17 -44.38 30.94
C MET A 1 13.71 -42.98 30.73
N SER A 2 15.01 -42.70 30.90
CA SER A 2 15.59 -41.34 30.79
C SER A 2 16.08 -40.92 29.41
N LEU A 3 16.40 -41.86 28.54
CA LEU A 3 16.95 -41.54 27.19
C LEU A 3 15.89 -41.07 26.18
N GLU A 4 14.67 -41.60 26.25
CA GLU A 4 13.57 -41.14 25.37
C GLU A 4 13.08 -39.72 25.71
N PHE A 5 13.13 -39.37 27.01
CA PHE A 5 12.73 -38.05 27.47
C PHE A 5 13.74 -36.96 27.00
N LEU A 6 15.03 -37.28 27.02
CA LEU A 6 16.10 -36.39 26.52
C LEU A 6 16.00 -36.23 25.03
N GLY A 7 15.67 -37.26 24.25
CA GLY A 7 15.47 -37.17 22.82
C GLY A 7 14.26 -36.33 22.40
N ARG A 8 13.16 -36.38 23.17
CA ARG A 8 11.99 -35.52 22.93
C ARG A 8 12.28 -34.06 23.28
N LEU A 9 12.92 -33.79 24.42
CA LEU A 9 13.33 -32.45 24.81
C LEU A 9 14.31 -31.81 23.81
N GLN A 10 15.26 -32.58 23.28
CA GLN A 10 16.20 -32.10 22.27
C GLN A 10 15.50 -31.80 20.94
N LYS A 11 14.48 -32.58 20.56
CA LYS A 11 13.68 -32.35 19.36
C LYS A 11 12.76 -31.15 19.49
N GLU A 12 12.14 -30.94 20.65
CA GLU A 12 11.31 -29.76 20.95
C GLU A 12 12.14 -28.48 21.05
N LEU A 13 13.32 -28.54 21.66
CA LEU A 13 14.25 -27.40 21.73
C LEU A 13 14.79 -27.01 20.35
N SER A 14 15.05 -27.98 19.47
CA SER A 14 15.52 -27.72 18.12
C SER A 14 14.42 -27.07 17.25
N VAL A 15 13.18 -27.51 17.37
CA VAL A 15 12.01 -26.95 16.66
C VAL A 15 11.72 -25.54 17.17
N THR A 16 11.80 -25.32 18.47
CA THR A 16 11.58 -23.98 19.07
C THR A 16 12.71 -23.02 18.71
N GLY A 17 13.96 -23.51 18.68
CA GLY A 17 15.12 -22.71 18.28
C GLY A 17 15.08 -22.28 16.82
N SER A 18 14.67 -23.15 15.89
CA SER A 18 14.52 -22.78 14.48
C SER A 18 13.38 -21.79 14.26
N ALA A 19 12.24 -21.96 14.94
CA ALA A 19 11.11 -21.04 14.85
C ALA A 19 11.44 -19.62 15.39
N VAL A 20 12.22 -19.56 16.50
CA VAL A 20 12.71 -18.29 17.04
C VAL A 20 13.69 -17.64 16.06
N TYR A 21 14.63 -18.42 15.52
CA TYR A 21 15.60 -17.93 14.53
C TYR A 21 14.93 -17.39 13.26
N GLU A 22 13.96 -18.12 12.71
CA GLU A 22 13.17 -17.66 11.54
C GLU A 22 12.39 -16.39 11.84
N SER A 23 11.81 -16.30 13.05
CA SER A 23 11.09 -15.09 13.47
C SER A 23 12.00 -13.88 13.59
N VAL A 24 13.20 -14.05 14.14
CA VAL A 24 14.21 -13.00 14.26
C VAL A 24 14.70 -12.58 12.88
N LEU A 25 14.94 -13.53 11.98
CA LEU A 25 15.37 -13.25 10.60
C LEU A 25 14.28 -12.46 9.85
N ALA A 26 13.03 -12.88 9.94
CA ALA A 26 11.90 -12.18 9.31
C ALA A 26 11.73 -10.74 9.83
N VAL A 27 11.92 -10.53 11.14
CA VAL A 27 11.91 -9.18 11.73
C VAL A 27 13.07 -8.36 11.22
N ALA A 28 14.29 -8.93 11.16
CA ALA A 28 15.48 -8.25 10.68
C ALA A 28 15.32 -7.82 9.20
N GLU A 29 14.80 -8.68 8.35
CA GLU A 29 14.51 -8.36 6.95
C GLU A 29 13.48 -7.26 6.79
N ARG A 30 12.41 -7.30 7.59
CA ARG A 30 11.37 -6.25 7.60
C ARG A 30 11.93 -4.90 8.05
N VAL A 31 12.77 -4.89 9.08
CA VAL A 31 13.46 -3.67 9.54
C VAL A 31 14.41 -3.15 8.48
N ASN A 32 15.22 -4.02 7.88
CA ASN A 32 16.17 -3.64 6.83
C ASN A 32 15.46 -2.99 5.63
N ARG A 33 14.34 -3.54 5.18
CA ARG A 33 13.52 -2.95 4.10
C ARG A 33 12.99 -1.57 4.47
N LYS A 34 12.45 -1.40 5.69
CA LYS A 34 11.99 -0.08 6.14
C LYS A 34 13.11 0.95 6.17
N VAL A 35 14.30 0.57 6.64
CA VAL A 35 15.49 1.42 6.63
C VAL A 35 15.88 1.78 5.20
N HIS A 36 15.82 0.82 4.27
CA HIS A 36 16.11 1.07 2.86
C HIS A 36 15.15 2.07 2.22
N ILE A 37 13.84 1.91 2.46
CA ILE A 37 12.82 2.87 2.01
C ILE A 37 13.06 4.27 2.59
N LEU A 38 13.40 4.37 3.89
CA LEU A 38 13.74 5.66 4.52
C LEU A 38 14.97 6.30 3.89
N ARG A 39 16.00 5.51 3.56
CA ARG A 39 17.20 5.99 2.86
C ARG A 39 16.84 6.54 1.47
N LEU A 40 16.00 5.86 0.71
CA LEU A 40 15.53 6.31 -0.60
C LEU A 40 14.71 7.60 -0.49
N HIS A 41 13.85 7.74 0.52
CA HIS A 41 13.15 9.00 0.77
C HIS A 41 14.11 10.15 1.10
N GLY A 42 15.17 9.89 1.88
CA GLY A 42 16.24 10.86 2.14
C GLY A 42 16.98 11.27 0.87
N GLN A 43 17.27 10.33 -0.02
CA GLN A 43 17.86 10.61 -1.34
C GLN A 43 16.93 11.46 -2.21
N ALA A 44 15.63 11.13 -2.27
CA ALA A 44 14.65 11.93 -3.01
C ALA A 44 14.57 13.38 -2.49
N ALA A 45 14.53 13.56 -1.17
CA ALA A 45 14.55 14.90 -0.55
C ALA A 45 15.83 15.69 -0.90
N SER A 46 17.00 15.04 -0.87
CA SER A 46 18.26 15.65 -1.27
C SER A 46 18.27 16.07 -2.74
N LEU A 47 17.72 15.25 -3.65
CA LEU A 47 17.60 15.57 -5.07
C LEU A 47 16.69 16.79 -5.29
N LEU A 48 15.56 16.88 -4.57
CA LEU A 48 14.68 18.06 -4.63
C LEU A 48 15.39 19.33 -4.18
N THR A 49 16.11 19.28 -3.06
CA THR A 49 16.92 20.43 -2.58
C THR A 49 17.99 20.84 -3.60
N GLN A 50 18.63 19.87 -4.29
CA GLN A 50 19.58 20.18 -5.34
C GLN A 50 18.92 20.86 -6.55
N ILE A 51 17.72 20.44 -6.96
CA ILE A 51 16.94 21.10 -8.02
C ILE A 51 16.63 22.54 -7.62
N GLU A 52 16.14 22.77 -6.40
CA GLU A 52 15.84 24.11 -5.88
C GLU A 52 17.09 24.98 -5.84
N THR A 53 18.23 24.42 -5.44
CA THR A 53 19.52 25.15 -5.42
C THR A 53 19.92 25.58 -6.82
N VAL A 54 19.86 24.68 -7.81
CA VAL A 54 20.19 25.03 -9.22
C VAL A 54 19.25 26.10 -9.76
N GLN A 55 17.95 26.01 -9.46
CA GLN A 55 16.98 27.03 -9.86
C GLN A 55 17.26 28.39 -9.20
N GLY A 56 17.58 28.37 -7.90
CA GLY A 56 17.91 29.59 -7.16
C GLY A 56 19.22 30.24 -7.63
N GLU A 57 20.24 29.46 -7.98
CA GLU A 57 21.47 29.95 -8.59
C GLU A 57 21.24 30.56 -9.97
N LEU A 58 20.43 29.91 -10.80
CA LEU A 58 20.06 30.41 -12.11
C LEU A 58 19.27 31.73 -11.98
N GLY A 59 18.29 31.78 -11.08
CA GLY A 59 17.51 32.99 -10.81
C GLY A 59 18.39 34.18 -10.39
N ARG A 60 19.35 33.93 -9.49
CA ARG A 60 20.32 34.98 -9.06
C ARG A 60 21.19 35.45 -10.20
N ARG A 61 21.72 34.55 -11.04
CA ARG A 61 22.54 34.93 -12.21
C ARG A 61 21.75 35.79 -13.20
N ILE A 62 20.49 35.41 -13.47
CA ILE A 62 19.61 36.20 -14.34
C ILE A 62 19.34 37.59 -13.72
N ALA A 63 19.01 37.67 -12.42
CA ALA A 63 18.74 38.92 -11.75
C ALA A 63 19.96 39.85 -11.76
N THR A 64 21.18 39.29 -11.61
CA THR A 64 22.40 40.12 -11.70
C THR A 64 22.76 40.52 -13.13
N ALA A 65 22.35 39.75 -14.15
CA ALA A 65 22.56 40.07 -15.55
C ALA A 65 21.64 41.22 -16.07
N PHE A 66 20.48 41.42 -15.40
CA PHE A 66 19.50 42.47 -15.73
C PHE A 66 19.30 43.41 -14.53
N PRO A 67 20.29 44.20 -14.14
CA PRO A 67 20.09 45.19 -13.07
C PRO A 67 19.06 46.21 -13.56
N GLU A 68 18.05 46.49 -12.73
CA GLU A 68 17.13 47.60 -12.97
C GLU A 68 17.96 48.86 -13.21
N ARG A 69 17.66 49.56 -14.31
CA ARG A 69 18.38 50.71 -14.85
C ARG A 69 18.72 51.73 -13.74
N THR A 70 19.92 51.67 -13.19
CA THR A 70 20.54 52.84 -12.54
C THR A 70 21.39 53.52 -13.62
N PRO A 71 21.21 54.84 -13.88
CA PRO A 71 21.90 55.55 -14.97
C PRO A 71 23.32 56.01 -14.56
N ALA A 72 24.13 55.18 -13.99
CA ALA A 72 25.49 55.50 -13.63
C ALA A 72 26.44 54.33 -13.89
N GLY A 73 27.11 54.43 -15.01
CA GLY A 73 28.48 53.98 -15.30
C GLY A 73 28.87 52.55 -14.96
N GLY A 74 29.12 51.75 -16.00
CA GLY A 74 30.05 50.63 -15.94
C GLY A 74 29.48 49.31 -15.38
N THR A 75 28.54 48.71 -16.10
CA THR A 75 28.19 47.31 -15.89
C THR A 75 28.76 46.51 -17.02
N GLU A 76 29.70 45.61 -16.71
CA GLU A 76 30.06 44.53 -17.66
C GLU A 76 28.78 43.79 -18.02
N ALA A 77 28.24 44.10 -19.20
CA ALA A 77 27.09 43.39 -19.73
C ALA A 77 27.47 41.93 -19.90
N PHE A 78 26.93 41.04 -19.05
CA PHE A 78 27.03 39.61 -19.29
C PHE A 78 26.64 39.35 -20.75
N SER A 79 27.51 38.72 -21.50
CA SER A 79 27.25 38.45 -22.91
C SER A 79 26.01 37.54 -22.98
N SER A 80 25.10 37.78 -23.90
CA SER A 80 23.91 36.95 -24.11
C SER A 80 24.27 35.46 -24.26
N VAL A 81 25.45 35.17 -24.74
CA VAL A 81 26.01 33.82 -24.89
C VAL A 81 26.35 33.18 -23.56
N GLU A 82 26.79 33.96 -22.55
CA GLU A 82 27.07 33.42 -21.18
C GLU A 82 25.80 33.07 -20.43
N ILE A 83 24.76 33.89 -20.59
CA ILE A 83 23.43 33.61 -20.02
C ILE A 83 22.84 32.37 -20.67
N GLU A 84 22.91 32.24 -21.98
CA GLU A 84 22.40 31.09 -22.71
C GLU A 84 23.13 29.79 -22.32
N ARG A 85 24.43 29.82 -22.17
CA ARG A 85 25.22 28.68 -21.67
C ARG A 85 24.86 28.31 -20.22
N ALA A 86 24.67 29.31 -19.35
CA ALA A 86 24.27 29.07 -17.97
C ALA A 86 22.86 28.43 -17.88
N LEU A 87 21.93 28.89 -18.72
CA LEU A 87 20.58 28.37 -18.82
C LEU A 87 20.60 26.91 -19.32
N GLN A 88 21.36 26.62 -20.37
CA GLN A 88 21.48 25.29 -20.95
C GLN A 88 22.07 24.31 -19.93
N HIS A 89 23.17 24.68 -19.27
CA HIS A 89 23.80 23.86 -18.23
C HIS A 89 22.86 23.60 -17.04
N ALA A 90 22.09 24.63 -16.59
CA ALA A 90 21.13 24.47 -15.50
C ALA A 90 19.98 23.54 -15.92
N THR A 91 19.49 23.67 -17.17
CA THR A 91 18.43 22.84 -17.72
C THR A 91 18.85 21.37 -17.80
N ASP A 92 20.04 21.09 -18.32
CA ASP A 92 20.59 19.73 -18.43
C ASP A 92 20.76 19.11 -17.04
N ARG A 93 21.27 19.89 -16.08
CA ARG A 93 21.44 19.42 -14.70
C ARG A 93 20.10 19.11 -14.02
N ILE A 94 19.11 19.98 -14.18
CA ILE A 94 17.75 19.76 -13.64
C ILE A 94 17.13 18.53 -14.30
N HIS A 95 17.31 18.36 -15.60
CA HIS A 95 16.80 17.20 -16.33
C HIS A 95 17.39 15.90 -15.79
N HIS A 96 18.68 15.84 -15.59
CA HIS A 96 19.38 14.69 -15.01
C HIS A 96 18.90 14.39 -13.56
N LEU A 97 18.76 15.44 -12.72
CA LEU A 97 18.27 15.28 -11.35
C LEU A 97 16.82 14.76 -11.32
N LYS A 98 15.95 15.25 -12.23
CA LYS A 98 14.57 14.76 -12.37
C LYS A 98 14.53 13.29 -12.81
N GLN A 99 15.36 12.89 -13.76
CA GLN A 99 15.45 11.47 -14.17
C GLN A 99 15.87 10.58 -12.99
N THR A 100 16.88 10.99 -12.22
CA THR A 100 17.32 10.27 -11.04
C THR A 100 16.20 10.21 -9.99
N LEU A 101 15.45 11.28 -9.78
CA LEU A 101 14.31 11.31 -8.87
C LEU A 101 13.21 10.31 -9.27
N VAL A 102 12.90 10.23 -10.57
CA VAL A 102 11.94 9.24 -11.10
C VAL A 102 12.41 7.81 -10.85
N GLN A 103 13.70 7.53 -11.00
CA GLN A 103 14.26 6.21 -10.72
C GLN A 103 14.16 5.85 -9.22
N VAL A 104 14.48 6.80 -8.33
CA VAL A 104 14.34 6.60 -6.87
C VAL A 104 12.87 6.38 -6.49
N ASP A 105 11.93 7.13 -7.07
CA ASP A 105 10.50 6.95 -6.83
C ASP A 105 9.99 5.58 -7.31
N ALA A 106 10.48 5.11 -8.47
CA ALA A 106 10.18 3.76 -8.96
C ALA A 106 10.69 2.68 -7.98
N GLN A 107 11.93 2.79 -7.49
CA GLN A 107 12.48 1.85 -6.51
C GLN A 107 11.69 1.84 -5.19
N ILE A 108 11.26 2.99 -4.69
CA ILE A 108 10.41 3.09 -3.50
C ILE A 108 9.08 2.36 -3.74
N ARG A 109 8.49 2.53 -4.91
CA ARG A 109 7.22 1.92 -5.30
C ARG A 109 7.33 0.40 -5.37
N ASP A 110 8.38 -0.10 -6.02
CA ASP A 110 8.64 -1.54 -6.17
C ASP A 110 8.83 -2.20 -4.79
N LEU A 111 9.65 -1.61 -3.91
CA LEU A 111 9.84 -2.12 -2.54
C LEU A 111 8.56 -2.12 -1.71
N LYS A 112 7.70 -1.11 -1.87
CA LYS A 112 6.39 -1.07 -1.20
C LYS A 112 5.46 -2.16 -1.72
N LEU A 113 5.41 -2.38 -3.04
CA LEU A 113 4.60 -3.43 -3.65
C LEU A 113 5.05 -4.82 -3.21
N GLU A 114 6.36 -5.08 -3.18
CA GLU A 114 6.92 -6.33 -2.68
C GLU A 114 6.52 -6.59 -1.23
N THR A 115 6.61 -5.58 -0.36
CA THR A 115 6.18 -5.69 1.04
C THR A 115 4.69 -6.02 1.18
N ILE A 116 3.82 -5.35 0.40
CA ILE A 116 2.39 -5.62 0.39
C ILE A 116 2.12 -7.05 -0.08
N HIS A 117 2.82 -7.51 -1.11
CA HIS A 117 2.67 -8.87 -1.64
C HIS A 117 3.03 -9.94 -0.59
N GLU A 118 4.13 -9.76 0.12
CA GLU A 118 4.54 -10.67 1.21
C GLU A 118 3.55 -10.66 2.37
N ASP A 119 3.06 -9.49 2.78
CA ASP A 119 2.05 -9.38 3.83
C ASP A 119 0.73 -10.08 3.44
N LEU A 120 0.32 -9.98 2.16
CA LEU A 120 -0.85 -10.69 1.64
C LEU A 120 -0.64 -12.21 1.63
N LEU A 121 0.53 -12.70 1.21
CA LEU A 121 0.85 -14.14 1.24
C LEU A 121 0.88 -14.68 2.67
N SER A 122 1.42 -13.91 3.62
CA SER A 122 1.40 -14.26 5.04
C SER A 122 -0.03 -14.34 5.57
N LEU A 123 -0.85 -13.34 5.29
CA LEU A 123 -2.27 -13.32 5.67
C LEU A 123 -3.03 -14.52 5.08
N GLN A 124 -2.80 -14.82 3.79
CA GLN A 124 -3.44 -15.96 3.14
C GLN A 124 -3.05 -17.29 3.80
N ARG A 125 -1.77 -17.45 4.18
CA ARG A 125 -1.29 -18.64 4.90
C ARG A 125 -1.96 -18.75 6.27
N ASP A 126 -2.02 -17.65 7.03
CA ASP A 126 -2.63 -17.63 8.36
C ASP A 126 -4.13 -17.95 8.32
N LEU A 127 -4.85 -17.45 7.33
CA LEU A 127 -6.26 -17.76 7.10
C LEU A 127 -6.43 -19.24 6.75
N ASN A 128 -5.61 -19.78 5.84
CA ASN A 128 -5.69 -21.19 5.46
C ASN A 128 -5.42 -22.15 6.62
N LEU A 129 -4.44 -21.84 7.48
CA LEU A 129 -4.14 -22.62 8.69
C LEU A 129 -5.31 -22.68 9.67
N ARG A 130 -6.18 -21.67 9.65
CA ARG A 130 -7.37 -21.57 10.53
C ARG A 130 -8.65 -21.99 9.81
N ALA A 131 -8.57 -22.55 8.61
CA ALA A 131 -9.71 -22.86 7.73
C ALA A 131 -10.62 -21.63 7.52
N ALA A 132 -10.06 -20.42 7.60
CA ALA A 132 -10.73 -19.14 7.40
C ALA A 132 -10.49 -18.62 5.98
N ALA A 133 -11.36 -17.71 5.55
CA ALA A 133 -11.21 -16.99 4.29
C ALA A 133 -11.76 -15.57 4.42
N ILE A 134 -11.39 -14.73 3.44
CA ILE A 134 -12.02 -13.43 3.20
C ILE A 134 -12.74 -13.54 1.87
N ASP A 135 -14.02 -13.18 1.87
CA ASP A 135 -14.85 -13.26 0.68
C ASP A 135 -15.43 -11.89 0.33
N ARG A 136 -15.50 -11.62 -0.96
CA ARG A 136 -16.09 -10.41 -1.54
C ARG A 136 -17.31 -10.80 -2.34
N ILE A 137 -18.51 -10.58 -1.79
CA ILE A 137 -19.76 -11.08 -2.32
C ILE A 137 -20.61 -9.91 -2.82
N PRO A 138 -20.98 -9.86 -4.11
CA PRO A 138 -21.95 -8.88 -4.61
C PRO A 138 -23.36 -9.24 -4.15
N VAL A 139 -24.14 -8.25 -3.75
CA VAL A 139 -25.55 -8.40 -3.38
C VAL A 139 -26.39 -8.40 -4.67
N ALA A 140 -26.91 -9.55 -5.04
CA ALA A 140 -27.74 -9.65 -6.23
C ALA A 140 -29.10 -8.99 -6.03
N SER A 141 -29.72 -8.49 -7.11
CA SER A 141 -31.02 -7.79 -7.08
C SER A 141 -32.17 -8.63 -6.53
N GLY A 142 -32.11 -9.95 -6.55
CA GLY A 142 -33.09 -10.85 -5.93
C GLY A 142 -32.61 -11.53 -4.65
N ALA A 143 -31.55 -11.01 -4.02
CA ALA A 143 -30.95 -11.61 -2.82
C ALA A 143 -31.89 -11.45 -1.61
N ARG A 144 -31.87 -12.43 -0.70
CA ARG A 144 -32.65 -12.39 0.55
C ARG A 144 -32.27 -11.25 1.47
N ALA A 145 -31.04 -10.75 1.37
CA ALA A 145 -30.52 -9.63 2.15
C ALA A 145 -31.05 -8.27 1.70
N VAL A 146 -31.51 -8.12 0.46
CA VAL A 146 -31.96 -6.83 -0.08
C VAL A 146 -33.14 -6.29 0.72
N GLY A 147 -33.04 -5.04 1.15
CA GLY A 147 -34.06 -4.34 1.95
C GLY A 147 -34.07 -4.71 3.43
N LYS A 148 -33.19 -5.60 3.88
CA LYS A 148 -33.09 -5.98 5.29
C LYS A 148 -31.93 -5.24 5.97
N PRO A 149 -32.07 -4.89 7.25
CA PRO A 149 -30.94 -4.39 8.04
C PRO A 149 -29.99 -5.53 8.38
N LEU A 150 -28.75 -5.18 8.68
CA LEU A 150 -27.73 -6.16 9.07
C LEU A 150 -28.13 -6.98 10.31
N SER A 151 -28.82 -6.37 11.27
CA SER A 151 -29.36 -7.04 12.45
C SER A 151 -30.26 -8.23 12.15
N ASP A 152 -30.99 -8.19 11.04
CA ASP A 152 -31.95 -9.24 10.64
C ASP A 152 -31.26 -10.40 9.90
N LEU A 153 -29.99 -10.20 9.51
CA LEU A 153 -29.18 -11.26 8.96
C LEU A 153 -28.57 -12.03 10.10
N ALA A 154 -29.12 -13.20 10.44
CA ALA A 154 -28.56 -14.09 11.44
C ALA A 154 -27.20 -14.66 10.95
N LEU A 155 -26.18 -13.81 10.96
CA LEU A 155 -24.82 -14.21 10.59
C LEU A 155 -24.25 -15.14 11.67
N PRO A 156 -23.61 -16.26 11.29
CA PRO A 156 -22.89 -17.09 12.24
C PRO A 156 -21.87 -16.28 13.04
N SER A 157 -21.67 -16.63 14.31
CA SER A 157 -20.70 -15.93 15.18
C SER A 157 -19.25 -15.99 14.68
N SER A 158 -18.94 -16.98 13.85
CA SER A 158 -17.66 -17.15 13.15
C SER A 158 -17.46 -16.17 11.98
N ILE A 159 -18.52 -15.49 11.52
CA ILE A 159 -18.49 -14.54 10.41
C ILE A 159 -18.45 -13.11 10.93
N ARG A 160 -17.58 -12.31 10.35
CA ARG A 160 -17.52 -10.86 10.57
C ARG A 160 -17.67 -10.12 9.24
N LEU A 161 -18.61 -9.18 9.21
CA LEU A 161 -18.71 -8.21 8.13
C LEU A 161 -17.65 -7.14 8.35
N VAL A 162 -16.69 -7.05 7.43
CA VAL A 162 -15.55 -6.12 7.52
C VAL A 162 -15.94 -4.74 7.00
N THR A 163 -16.54 -4.71 5.82
CA THR A 163 -16.96 -3.46 5.16
C THR A 163 -17.95 -3.73 4.04
N ILE A 164 -18.61 -2.68 3.58
CA ILE A 164 -19.54 -2.71 2.46
C ILE A 164 -19.10 -1.64 1.45
N PHE A 165 -19.04 -2.01 0.17
CA PHE A 165 -18.87 -1.04 -0.91
C PHE A 165 -20.22 -0.76 -1.56
N ARG A 166 -20.58 0.51 -1.65
CA ARG A 166 -21.74 1.01 -2.41
C ARG A 166 -21.25 1.99 -3.46
N GLY A 167 -21.11 1.52 -4.69
CA GLY A 167 -20.40 2.26 -5.72
C GLY A 167 -18.95 2.59 -5.30
N PRO A 168 -18.52 3.87 -5.30
CA PRO A 168 -17.19 4.27 -4.90
C PRO A 168 -17.01 4.41 -3.38
N PHE A 169 -18.08 4.27 -2.59
CA PHE A 169 -18.06 4.53 -1.15
C PHE A 169 -17.79 3.26 -0.34
N LEU A 170 -16.92 3.37 0.63
CA LEU A 170 -16.65 2.36 1.64
C LEU A 170 -17.47 2.70 2.89
N ILE A 171 -18.36 1.79 3.29
CA ILE A 171 -19.31 1.99 4.40
C ILE A 171 -18.93 1.04 5.53
N PRO A 172 -18.68 1.54 6.75
CA PRO A 172 -18.48 0.68 7.91
C PRO A 172 -19.77 -0.07 8.25
N PRO A 173 -19.68 -1.34 8.69
CA PRO A 173 -20.86 -2.09 9.07
C PRO A 173 -21.52 -1.48 10.32
N SER A 174 -22.85 -1.34 10.25
CA SER A 174 -23.69 -0.98 11.39
C SER A 174 -24.94 -1.87 11.41
N GLU A 175 -25.48 -2.14 12.57
CA GLU A 175 -26.67 -3.00 12.73
C GLU A 175 -27.88 -2.51 11.94
N ALA A 176 -28.02 -1.18 11.81
CA ALA A 176 -29.10 -0.53 11.05
C ALA A 176 -28.82 -0.43 9.54
N PHE A 177 -27.68 -0.93 9.05
CA PHE A 177 -27.35 -0.84 7.64
C PHE A 177 -28.30 -1.72 6.81
N VAL A 178 -28.96 -1.10 5.81
CA VAL A 178 -29.90 -1.79 4.90
C VAL A 178 -29.20 -2.07 3.57
N PHE A 179 -29.16 -3.36 3.19
CA PHE A 179 -28.53 -3.82 1.95
C PHE A 179 -29.34 -3.42 0.72
N ARG A 180 -28.63 -3.05 -0.34
CA ARG A 180 -29.20 -2.71 -1.65
C ARG A 180 -28.60 -3.63 -2.73
N PRO A 181 -29.28 -3.79 -3.86
CA PRO A 181 -28.66 -4.42 -5.03
C PRO A 181 -27.37 -3.71 -5.40
N ASP A 182 -26.39 -4.45 -5.92
CA ASP A 182 -25.06 -4.00 -6.34
C ASP A 182 -24.14 -3.54 -5.18
N ASP A 183 -24.58 -3.61 -3.93
CA ASP A 183 -23.66 -3.53 -2.79
C ASP A 183 -22.66 -4.69 -2.87
N ILE A 184 -21.44 -4.46 -2.45
CA ILE A 184 -20.43 -5.51 -2.32
C ILE A 184 -20.09 -5.65 -0.85
N VAL A 185 -20.34 -6.81 -0.28
CA VAL A 185 -20.00 -7.11 1.12
C VAL A 185 -18.65 -7.83 1.19
N VAL A 186 -17.84 -7.45 2.16
CA VAL A 186 -16.58 -8.14 2.47
C VAL A 186 -16.74 -8.84 3.82
N LEU A 187 -16.68 -10.15 3.78
CA LEU A 187 -16.83 -11.02 4.94
C LEU A 187 -15.50 -11.70 5.26
N ILE A 188 -15.25 -11.96 6.54
CA ILE A 188 -14.16 -12.80 7.03
C ILE A 188 -14.71 -13.82 8.00
N GLY A 189 -14.27 -15.06 7.89
CA GLY A 189 -14.69 -16.13 8.80
C GLY A 189 -14.30 -17.51 8.32
N LEU A 190 -14.88 -18.55 8.94
CA LEU A 190 -14.68 -19.92 8.51
C LEU A 190 -15.23 -20.14 7.10
N ARG A 191 -14.49 -20.84 6.26
CA ARG A 191 -14.85 -21.06 4.85
C ARG A 191 -16.22 -21.71 4.70
N THR A 192 -16.53 -22.71 5.51
CA THR A 192 -17.84 -23.40 5.50
C THR A 192 -19.00 -22.46 5.79
N ASP A 193 -18.80 -21.54 6.71
CA ASP A 193 -19.84 -20.60 7.12
C ASP A 193 -19.97 -19.43 6.14
N LEU A 194 -18.86 -19.06 5.48
CA LEU A 194 -18.88 -18.09 4.36
C LEU A 194 -19.72 -18.60 3.20
N ASP A 195 -19.54 -19.87 2.81
CA ASP A 195 -20.33 -20.52 1.74
C ASP A 195 -21.84 -20.49 2.07
N LEU A 196 -22.22 -20.77 3.32
CA LEU A 196 -23.60 -20.70 3.78
C LEU A 196 -24.13 -19.25 3.79
N THR A 197 -23.28 -18.31 4.22
CA THR A 197 -23.63 -16.89 4.29
C THR A 197 -23.78 -16.28 2.90
N ALA A 198 -22.97 -16.71 1.94
CA ALA A 198 -23.05 -16.24 0.55
C ALA A 198 -24.44 -16.44 -0.06
N ALA A 199 -25.18 -17.47 0.37
CA ALA A 199 -26.54 -17.74 -0.09
C ALA A 199 -27.55 -16.62 0.27
N TRP A 200 -27.27 -15.77 1.27
CA TRP A 200 -28.10 -14.60 1.61
C TRP A 200 -28.00 -13.50 0.56
N PHE A 201 -26.83 -13.40 -0.09
CA PHE A 201 -26.52 -12.35 -1.06
C PHE A 201 -26.65 -12.82 -2.51
N ALA A 202 -26.78 -14.12 -2.73
CA ALA A 202 -27.04 -14.70 -4.03
C ALA A 202 -28.51 -14.49 -4.45
N PRO A 203 -28.83 -14.48 -5.76
CA PRO A 203 -30.20 -14.41 -6.22
C PRO A 203 -31.00 -15.60 -5.68
N ALA A 204 -32.20 -15.34 -5.17
CA ALA A 204 -33.09 -16.41 -4.76
C ALA A 204 -33.27 -17.37 -5.95
N ARG A 205 -32.87 -18.64 -5.80
CA ARG A 205 -33.17 -19.66 -6.78
C ARG A 205 -34.68 -19.71 -6.90
N SER A 206 -35.24 -19.22 -8.01
CA SER A 206 -36.63 -19.49 -8.34
C SER A 206 -36.78 -21.00 -8.40
N ALA A 207 -37.51 -21.58 -7.45
CA ALA A 207 -37.94 -22.96 -7.57
C ALA A 207 -38.70 -23.05 -8.90
N LYS A 208 -38.07 -23.55 -9.96
CA LYS A 208 -38.75 -24.01 -11.15
C LYS A 208 -39.72 -25.06 -10.66
N SER A 209 -41.03 -24.70 -10.59
CA SER A 209 -42.11 -25.64 -10.44
C SER A 209 -42.02 -26.67 -11.57
N ALA A 210 -41.73 -27.87 -11.19
CA ALA A 210 -41.92 -29.04 -12.06
C ALA A 210 -43.40 -29.29 -12.28
#